data_5447dfe22750187215211333968c423e
#
_entry.id   5447dfe22750187215211333968c423e
#
_cell.length_a   1.000
_cell.length_b   1.000
_cell.length_c   1.000
_cell.angle_alpha   90.00
_cell.angle_beta   90.00
_cell.angle_gamma   90.00
#
_symmetry.space_group_name_H-M   'P 1'
#
loop_
_entity.id
_entity.type
_entity.pdbx_description
1 polymer ?
#
loop_
_entity_poly.entity_id
_entity_poly.type
_entity_poly.pdbx_seq_one_letter_code
_entity_poly.pdbx_strand_id
1 'polypeptide(L)'
;MDTLPEVWKSAILLTMSEQNKGKLNQLLAGLGDTGLVSSRRLRTLGYQSSLVSRYVASGWLVSPARGVYQRQGAYLQWAGVVSSLQMGEGEPLHVGGRFALALQGHEHYLRLGDAGNVTLYGPRRPPGWLFRLPVRERFEYLGKGPFDVSTAPFTSDLSASVLAAQGLVWHEAAGAGGLLICSTPERAILELCEEVSGAAGVYEADALVQGMSTLRPQRLGEMLRHCRSIKAKRLFLALADRHQHAWLRHIPLEGVEMGRGKRALVPGGRLHPVWQITLPGDLDEQLV
;
A
#
# COMPACT_ATOMS: atom_id res chain seq x y z
N MET A 1 -35.22 42.44 25.46
CA MET A 1 -34.88 41.10 24.90
C MET A 1 -35.81 40.88 23.71
N ASP A 2 -35.31 41.30 22.53
CA ASP A 2 -36.07 41.21 21.30
C ASP A 2 -35.99 39.77 20.76
N THR A 3 -37.13 39.09 20.82
CA THR A 3 -37.29 37.79 20.15
C THR A 3 -37.52 38.04 18.67
N LEU A 4 -36.61 37.54 17.84
CA LEU A 4 -36.74 37.57 16.37
C LEU A 4 -38.10 37.04 15.93
N PRO A 5 -38.79 37.71 14.97
CA PRO A 5 -40.07 37.26 14.44
C PRO A 5 -39.99 35.84 13.87
N GLU A 6 -41.07 35.07 14.04
CA GLU A 6 -41.18 33.65 13.58
C GLU A 6 -40.86 33.47 12.08
N VAL A 7 -41.17 34.46 11.24
CA VAL A 7 -40.88 34.47 9.81
C VAL A 7 -39.38 34.43 9.54
N TRP A 8 -38.57 35.13 10.35
CA TRP A 8 -37.10 35.12 10.23
C TRP A 8 -36.51 33.81 10.71
N LYS A 9 -37.07 33.19 11.73
CA LYS A 9 -36.65 31.85 12.20
C LYS A 9 -36.90 30.80 11.13
N SER A 10 -38.02 30.83 10.44
CA SER A 10 -38.35 29.93 9.33
C SER A 10 -37.46 30.15 8.11
N ALA A 11 -37.15 31.41 7.75
CA ALA A 11 -36.26 31.73 6.64
C ALA A 11 -34.79 31.28 6.92
N ILE A 12 -34.33 31.50 8.16
CA ILE A 12 -32.98 31.03 8.58
C ILE A 12 -32.92 29.50 8.58
N LEU A 13 -33.95 28.82 9.02
CA LEU A 13 -34.01 27.34 8.98
C LEU A 13 -34.06 26.81 7.55
N LEU A 14 -34.74 27.47 6.62
CA LEU A 14 -34.81 27.11 5.20
C LEU A 14 -33.44 27.30 4.51
N THR A 15 -32.79 28.46 4.71
CA THR A 15 -31.47 28.74 4.14
C THR A 15 -30.40 27.81 4.74
N MET A 16 -30.45 27.52 6.03
CA MET A 16 -29.58 26.51 6.65
C MET A 16 -29.84 25.10 6.12
N SER A 17 -31.10 24.77 5.78
CA SER A 17 -31.46 23.47 5.18
C SER A 17 -30.91 23.34 3.75
N GLU A 18 -31.00 24.37 2.93
CA GLU A 18 -30.45 24.39 1.57
C GLU A 18 -28.91 24.34 1.55
N GLN A 19 -28.27 25.12 2.42
CA GLN A 19 -26.80 25.05 2.59
C GLN A 19 -26.34 23.67 3.05
N ASN A 20 -27.08 23.00 3.91
CA ASN A 20 -26.77 21.65 4.37
C ASN A 20 -26.99 20.60 3.27
N LYS A 21 -27.99 20.76 2.40
CA LYS A 21 -28.18 19.91 1.20
C LYS A 21 -27.01 20.05 0.22
N GLY A 22 -26.57 21.30 -0.03
CA GLY A 22 -25.42 21.58 -0.87
C GLY A 22 -24.14 20.93 -0.33
N LYS A 23 -23.90 21.03 0.99
CA LYS A 23 -22.77 20.37 1.65
C LYS A 23 -22.83 18.84 1.58
N LEU A 24 -24.01 18.26 1.75
CA LEU A 24 -24.19 16.82 1.62
C LEU A 24 -23.86 16.33 0.21
N ASN A 25 -24.40 16.97 -0.81
CA ASN A 25 -24.14 16.62 -2.20
C ASN A 25 -22.65 16.73 -2.55
N GLN A 26 -22.00 17.79 -2.09
CA GLN A 26 -20.56 17.98 -2.27
C GLN A 26 -19.76 16.87 -1.58
N LEU A 27 -20.14 16.48 -0.36
CA LEU A 27 -19.49 15.38 0.35
C LEU A 27 -19.66 14.06 -0.39
N LEU A 28 -20.89 13.72 -0.78
CA LEU A 28 -21.18 12.45 -1.45
C LEU A 28 -20.49 12.36 -2.82
N ALA A 29 -20.41 13.45 -3.57
CA ALA A 29 -19.69 13.53 -4.83
C ALA A 29 -18.17 13.33 -4.63
N GLY A 30 -17.61 13.92 -3.57
CA GLY A 30 -16.20 13.76 -3.22
C GLY A 30 -15.80 12.38 -2.71
N LEU A 31 -16.76 11.62 -2.15
CA LEU A 31 -16.52 10.26 -1.68
C LEU A 31 -16.52 9.22 -2.82
N GLY A 32 -17.28 9.46 -3.90
CA GLY A 32 -17.48 8.45 -4.93
C GLY A 32 -18.20 7.20 -4.40
N ASP A 33 -18.04 6.07 -5.12
CA ASP A 33 -18.75 4.82 -4.79
C ASP A 33 -18.01 3.91 -3.79
N THR A 34 -16.72 4.14 -3.58
CA THR A 34 -15.85 3.30 -2.72
C THR A 34 -15.11 4.10 -1.65
N GLY A 35 -15.29 5.42 -1.64
CA GLY A 35 -14.50 6.32 -0.82
C GLY A 35 -14.88 6.31 0.65
N LEU A 36 -13.84 6.41 1.47
CA LEU A 36 -13.94 6.60 2.91
C LEU A 36 -13.47 8.00 3.30
N VAL A 37 -14.02 8.54 4.37
CA VAL A 37 -13.56 9.79 4.97
C VAL A 37 -13.49 9.67 6.48
N SER A 38 -12.39 10.13 7.07
CA SER A 38 -12.25 10.14 8.53
C SER A 38 -12.97 11.32 9.16
N SER A 39 -13.32 11.20 10.45
CA SER A 39 -13.80 12.31 11.27
C SER A 39 -12.82 13.49 11.30
N ARG A 40 -11.52 13.21 11.22
CA ARG A 40 -10.47 14.23 11.16
C ARG A 40 -10.59 15.01 9.86
N ARG A 41 -10.68 14.32 8.73
CA ARG A 41 -10.79 14.95 7.40
C ARG A 41 -12.10 15.74 7.26
N LEU A 42 -13.22 15.20 7.73
CA LEU A 42 -14.50 15.90 7.74
C LEU A 42 -14.40 17.23 8.50
N ARG A 43 -13.77 17.26 9.67
CA ARG A 43 -13.54 18.51 10.41
C ARG A 43 -12.70 19.51 9.63
N THR A 44 -11.60 19.06 8.99
CA THR A 44 -10.79 19.92 8.13
C THR A 44 -11.57 20.51 6.96
N LEU A 45 -12.53 19.76 6.41
CA LEU A 45 -13.44 20.20 5.36
C LEU A 45 -14.62 21.05 5.87
N GLY A 46 -14.67 21.37 7.16
CA GLY A 46 -15.72 22.23 7.76
C GLY A 46 -17.02 21.52 8.08
N TYR A 47 -17.04 20.17 8.17
CA TYR A 47 -18.19 19.40 8.62
C TYR A 47 -18.16 19.21 10.14
N GLN A 48 -19.08 19.86 10.84
CA GLN A 48 -19.24 19.72 12.29
C GLN A 48 -19.76 18.33 12.65
N SER A 49 -19.38 17.81 13.82
CA SER A 49 -19.77 16.48 14.28
C SER A 49 -21.31 16.29 14.35
N SER A 50 -22.04 17.33 14.76
CA SER A 50 -23.51 17.33 14.80
C SER A 50 -24.15 17.17 13.41
N LEU A 51 -23.53 17.76 12.37
CA LEU A 51 -23.97 17.62 10.99
C LEU A 51 -23.70 16.19 10.47
N VAL A 52 -22.52 15.67 10.75
CA VAL A 52 -22.15 14.28 10.39
C VAL A 52 -23.08 13.28 11.06
N SER A 53 -23.38 13.47 12.37
CA SER A 53 -24.34 12.62 13.09
C SER A 53 -25.73 12.63 12.46
N ARG A 54 -26.20 13.80 11.99
CA ARG A 54 -27.46 13.88 11.24
C ARG A 54 -27.42 13.12 9.92
N TYR A 55 -26.32 13.19 9.17
CA TYR A 55 -26.19 12.43 7.92
C TYR A 55 -26.19 10.92 8.17
N VAL A 56 -25.60 10.46 9.27
CA VAL A 56 -25.67 9.05 9.69
C VAL A 56 -27.10 8.68 10.10
N ALA A 57 -27.76 9.49 10.94
CA ALA A 57 -29.13 9.24 11.39
C ALA A 57 -30.15 9.24 10.23
N SER A 58 -29.91 10.06 9.20
CA SER A 58 -30.74 10.11 7.99
C SER A 58 -30.38 9.06 6.93
N GLY A 59 -29.41 8.17 7.20
CA GLY A 59 -29.03 7.10 6.29
C GLY A 59 -28.23 7.53 5.06
N TRP A 60 -27.70 8.77 5.00
CA TRP A 60 -26.82 9.19 3.91
C TRP A 60 -25.38 8.67 4.05
N LEU A 61 -24.94 8.53 5.30
CA LEU A 61 -23.66 7.99 5.65
C LEU A 61 -23.82 6.77 6.55
N VAL A 62 -22.86 5.85 6.45
CA VAL A 62 -22.66 4.75 7.41
C VAL A 62 -21.26 4.85 8.01
N SER A 63 -21.09 4.31 9.21
CA SER A 63 -19.79 4.26 9.89
C SER A 63 -19.33 2.80 9.97
N PRO A 64 -18.50 2.32 9.03
CA PRO A 64 -18.00 0.94 9.03
C PRO A 64 -17.04 0.64 10.19
N ALA A 65 -16.40 1.68 10.72
CA ALA A 65 -15.61 1.63 11.95
C ALA A 65 -15.64 2.99 12.65
N ARG A 66 -15.37 3.01 13.97
CA ARG A 66 -15.37 4.24 14.76
C ARG A 66 -14.45 5.29 14.16
N GLY A 67 -15.00 6.45 13.82
CA GLY A 67 -14.26 7.63 13.34
C GLY A 67 -14.01 7.64 11.84
N VAL A 68 -14.68 6.77 11.08
CA VAL A 68 -14.64 6.77 9.61
C VAL A 68 -16.04 6.56 9.06
N TYR A 69 -16.33 7.18 7.93
CA TYR A 69 -17.63 7.20 7.29
C TYR A 69 -17.50 6.89 5.80
N GLN A 70 -18.55 6.33 5.25
CA GLN A 70 -18.73 6.13 3.80
C GLN A 70 -20.15 6.44 3.39
N ARG A 71 -20.39 6.59 2.10
CA ARG A 71 -21.73 6.73 1.54
C ARG A 71 -22.55 5.46 1.82
N GLN A 72 -23.84 5.63 2.12
CA GLN A 72 -24.79 4.51 2.22
C GLN A 72 -24.83 3.74 0.90
N GLY A 73 -24.76 2.41 0.97
CA GLY A 73 -24.78 1.54 -0.19
C GLY A 73 -23.44 1.44 -0.95
N ALA A 74 -22.40 2.18 -0.54
CA ALA A 74 -21.07 2.03 -1.10
C ALA A 74 -20.48 0.66 -0.76
N TYR A 75 -19.77 0.06 -1.71
CA TYR A 75 -19.13 -1.23 -1.51
C TYR A 75 -17.72 -1.04 -0.93
N LEU A 76 -17.51 -1.58 0.27
CA LEU A 76 -16.25 -1.44 0.98
C LEU A 76 -15.24 -2.49 0.47
N GLN A 77 -14.21 -2.03 -0.23
CA GLN A 77 -13.10 -2.84 -0.73
C GLN A 77 -11.76 -2.28 -0.25
N TRP A 78 -10.78 -3.16 -0.05
CA TRP A 78 -9.44 -2.77 0.41
C TRP A 78 -8.80 -1.68 -0.48
N ALA A 79 -8.96 -1.76 -1.80
CA ALA A 79 -8.35 -0.80 -2.73
C ALA A 79 -8.96 0.60 -2.61
N GLY A 80 -10.29 0.71 -2.48
CA GLY A 80 -10.97 1.97 -2.20
C GLY A 80 -10.57 2.57 -0.85
N VAL A 81 -10.34 1.71 0.15
CA VAL A 81 -9.82 2.11 1.47
C VAL A 81 -8.41 2.71 1.34
N VAL A 82 -7.50 2.02 0.63
CA VAL A 82 -6.12 2.50 0.42
C VAL A 82 -6.11 3.78 -0.40
N SER A 83 -6.86 3.84 -1.50
CA SER A 83 -7.02 5.07 -2.31
C SER A 83 -7.51 6.25 -1.46
N SER A 84 -8.52 6.03 -0.59
CA SER A 84 -9.02 7.07 0.31
C SER A 84 -7.98 7.54 1.31
N LEU A 85 -7.14 6.65 1.83
CA LEU A 85 -6.03 7.02 2.72
C LEU A 85 -4.98 7.85 1.98
N GLN A 86 -4.59 7.42 0.80
CA GLN A 86 -3.57 8.07 -0.01
C GLN A 86 -4.04 9.44 -0.52
N MET A 87 -5.18 9.48 -1.21
CA MET A 87 -5.67 10.67 -1.91
C MET A 87 -6.57 11.54 -1.02
N GLY A 88 -7.46 10.92 -0.25
CA GLY A 88 -8.41 11.63 0.59
C GLY A 88 -7.80 12.18 1.88
N GLU A 89 -6.99 11.38 2.57
CA GLU A 89 -6.34 11.77 3.83
C GLU A 89 -4.91 12.32 3.61
N GLY A 90 -4.34 12.13 2.44
CA GLY A 90 -2.96 12.54 2.12
C GLY A 90 -1.90 11.72 2.88
N GLU A 91 -2.22 10.47 3.25
CA GLU A 91 -1.26 9.62 3.96
C GLU A 91 -0.19 9.10 2.98
N PRO A 92 1.10 9.38 3.21
CA PRO A 92 2.19 8.96 2.32
C PRO A 92 2.56 7.49 2.58
N LEU A 93 1.64 6.60 2.29
CA LEU A 93 1.83 5.16 2.40
C LEU A 93 1.54 4.49 1.06
N HIS A 94 2.14 3.35 0.80
CA HIS A 94 1.94 2.60 -0.44
C HIS A 94 1.75 1.11 -0.15
N VAL A 95 1.10 0.43 -1.08
CA VAL A 95 1.01 -1.04 -1.10
C VAL A 95 2.34 -1.58 -1.60
N GLY A 96 2.93 -2.54 -0.88
CA GLY A 96 4.23 -3.09 -1.23
C GLY A 96 4.33 -4.60 -1.07
N GLY A 97 5.57 -5.11 -1.16
CA GLY A 97 5.90 -6.51 -0.97
C GLY A 97 5.09 -7.45 -1.85
N ARG A 98 4.73 -8.60 -1.30
CA ARG A 98 3.95 -9.65 -1.98
C ARG A 98 2.70 -9.10 -2.65
N PHE A 99 1.94 -8.27 -1.95
CA PHE A 99 0.64 -7.81 -2.45
C PHE A 99 0.80 -6.90 -3.68
N ALA A 100 1.85 -6.05 -3.70
CA ALA A 100 2.16 -5.24 -4.88
C ALA A 100 2.61 -6.09 -6.08
N LEU A 101 3.33 -7.20 -5.84
CA LEU A 101 3.68 -8.17 -6.91
C LEU A 101 2.42 -8.82 -7.48
N ALA A 102 1.49 -9.23 -6.62
CA ALA A 102 0.21 -9.81 -7.05
C ALA A 102 -0.59 -8.86 -7.93
N LEU A 103 -0.72 -7.59 -7.54
CA LEU A 103 -1.40 -6.55 -8.32
C LEU A 103 -0.83 -6.37 -9.74
N GLN A 104 0.44 -6.70 -9.95
CA GLN A 104 1.15 -6.54 -11.21
C GLN A 104 1.32 -7.84 -11.99
N GLY A 105 0.51 -8.86 -11.67
CA GLY A 105 0.42 -10.11 -12.44
C GLY A 105 1.46 -11.17 -12.06
N HIS A 106 2.17 -11.01 -10.95
CA HIS A 106 3.11 -12.01 -10.41
C HIS A 106 2.42 -12.97 -9.44
N GLU A 107 1.12 -13.26 -9.66
CA GLU A 107 0.26 -14.03 -8.74
C GLU A 107 0.45 -15.54 -8.81
N HIS A 108 1.05 -16.09 -9.86
CA HIS A 108 1.03 -17.53 -10.16
C HIS A 108 1.57 -18.45 -9.04
N TYR A 109 2.28 -17.88 -8.08
CA TYR A 109 2.83 -18.58 -6.90
C TYR A 109 2.17 -18.17 -5.58
N LEU A 110 1.18 -17.26 -5.62
CA LEU A 110 0.41 -16.91 -4.44
C LEU A 110 -0.76 -17.89 -4.31
N ARG A 111 -0.91 -18.52 -3.16
CA ARG A 111 -2.06 -19.40 -2.90
C ARG A 111 -3.35 -18.58 -3.04
N LEU A 112 -4.04 -18.77 -4.14
CA LEU A 112 -5.39 -18.27 -4.39
C LEU A 112 -6.31 -18.91 -3.33
N GLY A 113 -6.60 -18.23 -2.25
CA GLY A 113 -7.52 -18.75 -1.23
C GLY A 113 -7.43 -18.10 0.14
N ASP A 114 -6.26 -17.64 0.55
CA ASP A 114 -6.15 -16.77 1.73
C ASP A 114 -6.49 -15.34 1.33
N ALA A 115 -7.43 -14.73 2.05
CA ALA A 115 -7.62 -13.30 2.03
C ALA A 115 -6.28 -12.67 2.46
N GLY A 116 -5.46 -12.30 1.47
CA GLY A 116 -4.07 -11.91 1.69
C GLY A 116 -3.96 -10.67 2.57
N ASN A 117 -2.85 -10.54 3.26
CA ASN A 117 -2.53 -9.31 3.98
C ASN A 117 -2.11 -8.23 2.98
N VAL A 118 -2.86 -7.13 2.93
CA VAL A 118 -2.47 -5.92 2.20
C VAL A 118 -1.34 -5.26 2.97
N THR A 119 -0.12 -5.45 2.50
CA THR A 119 1.07 -4.89 3.14
C THR A 119 1.23 -3.42 2.78
N LEU A 120 1.33 -2.58 3.80
CA LEU A 120 1.47 -1.14 3.69
C LEU A 120 2.81 -0.68 4.25
N TYR A 121 3.49 0.15 3.50
CA TYR A 121 4.71 0.84 3.90
C TYR A 121 4.49 2.35 3.95
N GLY A 122 5.16 3.02 4.88
CA GLY A 122 5.07 4.47 5.01
C GLY A 122 5.87 5.01 6.19
N PRO A 123 6.02 6.34 6.32
CA PRO A 123 6.83 6.95 7.37
C PRO A 123 6.20 6.87 8.76
N ARG A 124 4.89 6.67 8.83
CA ARG A 124 4.13 6.60 10.08
C ARG A 124 2.95 5.61 9.96
N ARG A 125 2.57 5.05 11.11
CA ARG A 125 1.47 4.09 11.18
C ARG A 125 0.15 4.75 10.74
N PRO A 126 -0.63 4.08 9.89
CA PRO A 126 -1.94 4.56 9.48
C PRO A 126 -2.94 4.60 10.65
N PRO A 127 -4.05 5.33 10.49
CA PRO A 127 -5.08 5.43 11.52
C PRO A 127 -5.59 4.06 11.98
N GLY A 128 -5.80 3.91 13.30
CA GLY A 128 -6.21 2.63 13.89
C GLY A 128 -7.58 2.08 13.43
N TRP A 129 -8.42 2.91 12.83
CA TRP A 129 -9.68 2.44 12.25
C TRP A 129 -9.46 1.53 11.03
N LEU A 130 -8.34 1.69 10.29
CA LEU A 130 -8.00 0.87 9.14
C LEU A 130 -8.02 -0.63 9.47
N PHE A 131 -7.44 -1.00 10.60
CA PHE A 131 -7.30 -2.39 11.06
C PHE A 131 -8.60 -2.98 11.64
N ARG A 132 -9.68 -2.22 11.65
CA ARG A 132 -11.01 -2.61 12.18
C ARG A 132 -12.10 -2.58 11.12
N LEU A 133 -11.74 -2.26 9.88
CA LEU A 133 -12.70 -2.24 8.79
C LEU A 133 -13.17 -3.66 8.46
N PRO A 134 -14.47 -3.85 8.17
CA PRO A 134 -15.03 -5.14 7.79
C PRO A 134 -14.77 -5.43 6.30
N VAL A 135 -13.52 -5.44 5.88
CA VAL A 135 -13.08 -5.89 4.56
C VAL A 135 -12.58 -7.33 4.64
N ARG A 136 -12.59 -8.02 3.49
CA ARG A 136 -12.13 -9.41 3.42
C ARG A 136 -10.63 -9.53 3.70
N GLU A 137 -9.85 -8.60 3.13
CA GLU A 137 -8.40 -8.54 3.27
C GLU A 137 -8.02 -7.93 4.63
N ARG A 138 -6.89 -8.35 5.17
CA ARG A 138 -6.32 -7.75 6.37
C ARG A 138 -5.25 -6.75 5.98
N PHE A 139 -5.18 -5.64 6.71
CA PHE A 139 -4.11 -4.67 6.54
C PHE A 139 -2.97 -4.96 7.50
N GLU A 140 -1.75 -4.92 6.99
CA GLU A 140 -0.53 -5.00 7.76
C GLU A 140 0.33 -3.77 7.48
N TYR A 141 0.97 -3.24 8.51
CA TYR A 141 1.85 -2.08 8.38
C TYR A 141 3.25 -2.41 8.85
N LEU A 142 4.22 -2.36 7.94
CA LEU A 142 5.61 -2.75 8.15
C LEU A 142 6.58 -1.56 8.29
N GLY A 143 6.06 -0.36 8.52
CA GLY A 143 6.89 0.83 8.66
C GLY A 143 7.53 1.27 7.35
N LYS A 144 8.78 1.70 7.41
CA LYS A 144 9.50 2.22 6.24
C LYS A 144 10.02 1.11 5.30
N GLY A 145 10.08 -0.13 5.80
CA GLY A 145 10.70 -1.23 5.07
C GLY A 145 12.19 -0.96 4.77
N PRO A 146 12.73 -1.57 3.69
CA PRO A 146 14.15 -1.45 3.36
C PRO A 146 14.51 -0.15 2.61
N PHE A 147 13.58 0.76 2.39
CA PHE A 147 13.78 2.00 1.65
C PHE A 147 13.52 3.24 2.50
N ASP A 148 14.10 4.35 2.10
CA ASP A 148 13.65 5.65 2.58
C ASP A 148 12.31 5.99 1.93
N VAL A 149 11.40 6.53 2.72
CA VAL A 149 10.06 6.91 2.28
C VAL A 149 9.84 8.40 2.50
N SER A 150 9.21 9.03 1.51
CA SER A 150 8.82 10.43 1.60
C SER A 150 7.81 10.62 2.74
N THR A 151 7.91 11.75 3.43
CA THR A 151 6.91 12.21 4.40
C THR A 151 5.89 13.16 3.78
N ALA A 152 6.11 13.58 2.53
CA ALA A 152 5.20 14.45 1.80
C ALA A 152 3.88 13.72 1.52
N PRO A 153 2.73 14.37 1.68
CA PRO A 153 1.44 13.79 1.34
C PRO A 153 1.38 13.33 -0.11
N PHE A 154 0.70 12.23 -0.34
CA PHE A 154 0.34 11.85 -1.70
C PHE A 154 -0.85 12.69 -2.17
N THR A 155 -0.77 13.14 -3.41
CA THR A 155 -1.78 13.97 -4.06
C THR A 155 -2.08 13.43 -5.45
N SER A 156 -3.26 13.69 -5.98
CA SER A 156 -3.70 13.16 -7.29
C SER A 156 -2.91 13.73 -8.48
N ASP A 157 -2.13 14.79 -8.27
CA ASP A 157 -1.27 15.44 -9.27
C ASP A 157 0.19 14.98 -9.23
N LEU A 158 0.53 14.01 -8.36
CA LEU A 158 1.86 13.41 -8.35
C LEU A 158 2.20 12.82 -9.72
N SER A 159 3.28 13.34 -10.32
CA SER A 159 3.72 12.85 -11.62
C SER A 159 4.27 11.43 -11.55
N ALA A 160 4.09 10.68 -12.64
CA ALA A 160 4.63 9.32 -12.77
C ALA A 160 6.16 9.28 -12.61
N SER A 161 6.88 10.35 -13.00
CA SER A 161 8.34 10.42 -12.84
C SER A 161 8.77 10.55 -11.39
N VAL A 162 8.04 11.31 -10.57
CA VAL A 162 8.30 11.43 -9.13
C VAL A 162 8.08 10.09 -8.40
N LEU A 163 7.01 9.38 -8.75
CA LEU A 163 6.76 8.05 -8.21
C LEU A 163 7.83 7.05 -8.67
N ALA A 164 8.13 7.04 -9.96
CA ALA A 164 9.12 6.14 -10.52
C ALA A 164 10.52 6.29 -9.89
N ALA A 165 10.93 7.52 -9.58
CA ALA A 165 12.18 7.76 -8.87
C ALA A 165 12.24 7.10 -7.48
N GLN A 166 11.08 6.90 -6.86
CA GLN A 166 10.94 6.19 -5.58
C GLN A 166 10.66 4.69 -5.75
N GLY A 167 10.62 4.15 -6.97
CA GLY A 167 10.20 2.78 -7.25
C GLY A 167 8.70 2.56 -7.00
N LEU A 168 7.90 3.58 -7.14
CA LEU A 168 6.45 3.54 -6.98
C LEU A 168 5.74 3.75 -8.33
N VAL A 169 4.49 3.33 -8.41
CA VAL A 169 3.67 3.44 -9.62
C VAL A 169 2.20 3.62 -9.26
N TRP A 170 1.49 4.36 -10.11
CA TRP A 170 0.03 4.36 -10.12
C TRP A 170 -0.49 3.01 -10.60
N HIS A 171 -1.44 2.45 -9.88
CA HIS A 171 -2.12 1.20 -10.24
C HIS A 171 -3.63 1.38 -10.16
N GLU A 172 -4.33 0.93 -11.19
CA GLU A 172 -5.78 0.88 -11.21
C GLU A 172 -6.24 -0.48 -10.67
N ALA A 173 -6.85 -0.48 -9.49
CA ALA A 173 -7.34 -1.71 -8.89
C ALA A 173 -8.66 -2.12 -9.55
N ALA A 174 -8.67 -3.27 -10.20
CA ALA A 174 -9.85 -3.82 -10.86
C ALA A 174 -11.05 -3.91 -9.90
N GLY A 175 -12.19 -3.37 -10.34
CA GLY A 175 -13.46 -3.41 -9.59
C GLY A 175 -13.57 -2.47 -8.38
N ALA A 176 -12.53 -1.74 -8.04
CA ALA A 176 -12.50 -0.88 -6.85
C ALA A 176 -12.67 0.63 -7.15
N GLY A 177 -12.78 0.99 -8.42
CA GLY A 177 -13.09 2.37 -8.85
C GLY A 177 -12.09 3.44 -8.45
N GLY A 178 -10.80 3.09 -8.25
CA GLY A 178 -9.82 4.09 -7.86
C GLY A 178 -8.38 3.75 -8.20
N LEU A 179 -7.59 4.81 -8.43
CA LEU A 179 -6.13 4.72 -8.53
C LEU A 179 -5.53 4.64 -7.14
N LEU A 180 -4.52 3.81 -6.99
CA LEU A 180 -3.69 3.71 -5.78
C LEU A 180 -2.20 3.70 -6.14
N ILE A 181 -1.36 4.01 -5.18
CA ILE A 181 0.08 3.97 -5.33
C ILE A 181 0.59 2.67 -4.72
N CYS A 182 1.35 1.90 -5.51
CA CYS A 182 2.01 0.69 -5.05
C CYS A 182 3.48 0.66 -5.50
N SER A 183 4.25 -0.27 -4.93
CA SER A 183 5.63 -0.54 -5.34
C SER A 183 5.70 -1.11 -6.75
N THR A 184 6.71 -0.69 -7.54
CA THR A 184 7.06 -1.38 -8.79
C THR A 184 7.56 -2.80 -8.50
N PRO A 185 7.59 -3.73 -9.48
CA PRO A 185 8.07 -5.09 -9.25
C PRO A 185 9.49 -5.12 -8.69
N GLU A 186 10.37 -4.23 -9.15
CA GLU A 186 11.77 -4.15 -8.71
C GLU A 186 11.90 -3.71 -7.24
N ARG A 187 11.01 -2.85 -6.76
CA ARG A 187 10.96 -2.46 -5.35
C ARG A 187 10.26 -3.53 -4.51
N ALA A 188 9.11 -4.01 -4.96
CA ALA A 188 8.26 -4.95 -4.24
C ALA A 188 8.98 -6.26 -3.91
N ILE A 189 9.82 -6.79 -4.82
CA ILE A 189 10.60 -8.00 -4.54
C ILE A 189 11.67 -7.77 -3.46
N LEU A 190 12.27 -6.61 -3.40
CA LEU A 190 13.23 -6.29 -2.32
C LEU A 190 12.53 -6.07 -0.98
N GLU A 191 11.33 -5.49 -0.99
CA GLU A 191 10.46 -5.40 0.20
C GLU A 191 10.09 -6.80 0.70
N LEU A 192 9.67 -7.70 -0.19
CA LEU A 192 9.39 -9.10 0.15
C LEU A 192 10.63 -9.80 0.73
N CYS A 193 11.80 -9.66 0.11
CA CYS A 193 13.04 -10.26 0.60
C CYS A 193 13.44 -9.75 2.00
N GLU A 194 13.04 -8.51 2.35
CA GLU A 194 13.23 -8.00 3.71
C GLU A 194 12.34 -8.71 4.73
N GLU A 195 11.13 -9.07 4.36
CA GLU A 195 10.19 -9.77 5.22
C GLU A 195 10.57 -11.24 5.46
N VAL A 196 11.32 -11.85 4.54
CA VAL A 196 11.70 -13.27 4.60
C VAL A 196 12.37 -13.61 5.93
N SER A 197 11.83 -14.61 6.61
CA SER A 197 12.39 -15.21 7.81
C SER A 197 12.35 -16.75 7.69
N GLY A 198 13.52 -17.39 7.78
CA GLY A 198 13.63 -18.84 7.72
C GLY A 198 13.39 -19.45 6.33
N ALA A 199 13.42 -20.78 6.25
CA ALA A 199 13.41 -21.54 4.99
C ALA A 199 12.11 -21.34 4.19
N ALA A 200 10.93 -21.39 4.85
CA ALA A 200 9.65 -21.26 4.16
C ALA A 200 9.53 -19.94 3.37
N GLY A 201 9.98 -18.83 3.96
CA GLY A 201 9.98 -17.55 3.26
C GLY A 201 10.99 -17.50 2.10
N VAL A 202 12.11 -18.26 2.19
CA VAL A 202 13.06 -18.35 1.07
C VAL A 202 12.44 -19.10 -0.09
N TYR A 203 11.76 -20.23 0.14
CA TYR A 203 11.10 -21.00 -0.93
C TYR A 203 10.04 -20.16 -1.65
N GLU A 204 9.29 -19.39 -0.91
CA GLU A 204 8.31 -18.50 -1.49
C GLU A 204 8.94 -17.39 -2.33
N ALA A 205 9.97 -16.73 -1.80
CA ALA A 205 10.70 -15.70 -2.53
C ALA A 205 11.36 -16.27 -3.80
N ASP A 206 11.90 -17.51 -3.72
CA ASP A 206 12.50 -18.22 -4.86
C ASP A 206 11.48 -18.45 -5.97
N ALA A 207 10.31 -18.97 -5.64
CA ALA A 207 9.22 -19.21 -6.60
C ALA A 207 8.78 -17.90 -7.29
N LEU A 208 8.68 -16.80 -6.55
CA LEU A 208 8.36 -15.50 -7.13
C LEU A 208 9.46 -14.98 -8.05
N VAL A 209 10.73 -15.05 -7.61
CA VAL A 209 11.88 -14.62 -8.43
C VAL A 209 11.97 -15.44 -9.71
N GLN A 210 11.67 -16.74 -9.68
CA GLN A 210 11.62 -17.61 -10.86
C GLN A 210 10.69 -17.05 -11.94
N GLY A 211 9.53 -16.54 -11.57
CA GLY A 211 8.55 -15.95 -12.49
C GLY A 211 8.90 -14.54 -12.99
N MET A 212 9.90 -13.87 -12.43
CA MET A 212 10.19 -12.46 -12.72
C MET A 212 11.15 -12.27 -13.90
N SER A 213 10.78 -12.78 -15.09
CA SER A 213 11.60 -12.70 -16.30
C SER A 213 11.69 -11.29 -16.93
N THR A 214 10.82 -10.36 -16.55
CA THR A 214 10.63 -9.06 -17.20
C THR A 214 11.12 -7.85 -16.38
N LEU A 215 11.90 -8.08 -15.31
CA LEU A 215 12.45 -6.98 -14.52
C LEU A 215 13.36 -6.08 -15.37
N ARG A 216 13.33 -4.80 -15.10
CA ARG A 216 14.11 -3.78 -15.81
C ARG A 216 15.47 -3.58 -15.12
N PRO A 217 16.60 -3.96 -15.74
CA PRO A 217 17.91 -3.98 -15.07
C PRO A 217 18.30 -2.62 -14.48
N GLN A 218 18.08 -1.54 -15.22
CA GLN A 218 18.45 -0.18 -14.77
C GLN A 218 17.65 0.23 -13.53
N ARG A 219 16.34 -0.03 -13.54
CA ARG A 219 15.46 0.25 -12.39
C ARG A 219 15.83 -0.60 -11.18
N LEU A 220 16.15 -1.87 -11.44
CA LEU A 220 16.59 -2.77 -10.38
C LEU A 220 17.90 -2.31 -9.74
N GLY A 221 18.87 -1.86 -10.54
CA GLY A 221 20.12 -1.28 -10.04
C GLY A 221 19.88 -0.03 -9.20
N GLU A 222 18.96 0.86 -9.60
CA GLU A 222 18.54 2.02 -8.80
C GLU A 222 17.94 1.57 -7.46
N MET A 223 17.02 0.59 -7.47
CA MET A 223 16.40 0.08 -6.24
C MET A 223 17.42 -0.59 -5.32
N LEU A 224 18.35 -1.37 -5.86
CA LEU A 224 19.42 -1.98 -5.08
C LEU A 224 20.33 -0.94 -4.40
N ARG A 225 20.64 0.18 -5.06
CA ARG A 225 21.41 1.30 -4.45
C ARG A 225 20.63 1.97 -3.32
N HIS A 226 19.33 2.19 -3.50
CA HIS A 226 18.48 2.84 -2.50
C HIS A 226 18.05 1.91 -1.37
N CYS A 227 18.12 0.59 -1.57
CA CYS A 227 17.80 -0.40 -0.56
C CYS A 227 18.84 -0.39 0.55
N ARG A 228 18.41 -0.19 1.81
CA ARG A 228 19.29 -0.19 2.98
C ARG A 228 19.52 -1.58 3.56
N SER A 229 18.68 -2.54 3.20
CA SER A 229 18.78 -3.89 3.72
C SER A 229 19.80 -4.73 2.97
N ILE A 230 20.90 -5.06 3.63
CA ILE A 230 21.91 -5.99 3.11
C ILE A 230 21.31 -7.39 2.93
N LYS A 231 20.41 -7.80 3.84
CA LYS A 231 19.71 -9.09 3.76
C LYS A 231 18.88 -9.18 2.49
N ALA A 232 18.02 -8.19 2.24
CA ALA A 232 17.14 -8.18 1.08
C ALA A 232 17.93 -8.19 -0.24
N LYS A 233 18.95 -7.35 -0.35
CA LYS A 233 19.83 -7.30 -1.54
C LYS A 233 20.49 -8.63 -1.83
N ARG A 234 21.12 -9.22 -0.82
CA ARG A 234 21.85 -10.49 -0.97
C ARG A 234 20.92 -11.66 -1.25
N LEU A 235 19.78 -11.72 -0.56
CA LEU A 235 18.78 -12.77 -0.79
C LEU A 235 18.25 -12.70 -2.23
N PHE A 236 17.78 -11.52 -2.65
CA PHE A 236 17.29 -11.33 -4.01
C PHE A 236 18.31 -11.73 -5.08
N LEU A 237 19.56 -11.25 -4.96
CA LEU A 237 20.60 -11.55 -5.95
C LEU A 237 21.00 -13.02 -5.94
N ALA A 238 20.99 -13.69 -4.78
CA ALA A 238 21.26 -15.12 -4.69
C ALA A 238 20.17 -15.95 -5.38
N LEU A 239 18.90 -15.58 -5.20
CA LEU A 239 17.78 -16.23 -5.88
C LEU A 239 17.77 -15.93 -7.38
N ALA A 240 18.08 -14.70 -7.78
CA ALA A 240 18.19 -14.32 -9.18
C ALA A 240 19.32 -15.05 -9.90
N ASP A 241 20.46 -15.22 -9.23
CA ASP A 241 21.62 -15.98 -9.75
C ASP A 241 21.26 -17.45 -9.98
N ARG A 242 20.49 -18.04 -9.08
CA ARG A 242 19.98 -19.40 -9.22
C ARG A 242 19.14 -19.60 -10.49
N HIS A 243 18.25 -18.65 -10.82
CA HIS A 243 17.37 -18.75 -11.98
C HIS A 243 17.98 -18.23 -13.29
N GLN A 244 19.19 -17.68 -13.27
CA GLN A 244 19.94 -17.24 -14.44
C GLN A 244 19.16 -16.34 -15.40
N HIS A 245 18.32 -15.45 -14.86
CA HIS A 245 17.56 -14.51 -15.66
C HIS A 245 18.44 -13.65 -16.57
N ALA A 246 17.98 -13.41 -17.81
CA ALA A 246 18.73 -12.64 -18.81
C ALA A 246 19.09 -11.21 -18.33
N TRP A 247 18.20 -10.59 -17.56
CA TRP A 247 18.40 -9.25 -17.02
C TRP A 247 19.49 -9.17 -15.95
N LEU A 248 19.85 -10.27 -15.28
CA LEU A 248 20.82 -10.28 -14.19
C LEU A 248 22.20 -9.72 -14.62
N ARG A 249 22.64 -10.06 -15.83
CA ARG A 249 23.93 -9.63 -16.39
C ARG A 249 23.99 -8.13 -16.71
N HIS A 250 22.83 -7.48 -16.76
CA HIS A 250 22.68 -6.09 -17.14
C HIS A 250 22.36 -5.18 -15.96
N ILE A 251 22.32 -5.71 -14.73
CA ILE A 251 22.11 -4.88 -13.54
C ILE A 251 23.37 -4.06 -13.27
N PRO A 252 23.26 -2.72 -13.19
CA PRO A 252 24.38 -1.88 -12.79
C PRO A 252 24.59 -1.97 -11.27
N LEU A 253 25.49 -2.84 -10.82
CA LEU A 253 25.80 -3.05 -9.40
C LEU A 253 26.80 -2.04 -8.84
N GLU A 254 27.35 -1.15 -9.66
CA GLU A 254 28.25 -0.10 -9.19
C GLU A 254 27.54 0.79 -8.16
N GLY A 255 28.22 1.05 -7.04
CA GLY A 255 27.68 1.82 -5.93
C GLY A 255 26.64 1.08 -5.07
N VAL A 256 26.35 -0.19 -5.34
CA VAL A 256 25.48 -1.00 -4.48
C VAL A 256 26.26 -1.52 -3.28
N GLU A 257 25.93 -1.02 -2.10
CA GLU A 257 26.57 -1.48 -0.86
C GLU A 257 26.01 -2.85 -0.46
N MET A 258 26.87 -3.86 -0.43
CA MET A 258 26.52 -5.25 -0.07
C MET A 258 26.89 -5.61 1.38
N GLY A 259 27.48 -4.70 2.13
CA GLY A 259 27.96 -4.94 3.49
C GLY A 259 29.11 -5.96 3.55
N ARG A 260 29.54 -6.30 4.76
CA ARG A 260 30.62 -7.25 5.01
C ARG A 260 30.15 -8.50 5.76
N GLY A 261 30.92 -9.59 5.63
CA GLY A 261 30.68 -10.83 6.37
C GLY A 261 29.49 -11.65 5.86
N LYS A 262 29.32 -12.81 6.44
CA LYS A 262 28.24 -13.77 6.12
C LYS A 262 26.92 -13.35 6.76
N ARG A 263 25.80 -13.68 6.10
CA ARG A 263 24.44 -13.51 6.65
C ARG A 263 23.77 -14.87 6.82
N ALA A 264 23.53 -15.26 8.06
CA ALA A 264 22.79 -16.47 8.38
C ALA A 264 21.30 -16.16 8.35
N LEU A 265 20.62 -16.55 7.27
CA LEU A 265 19.16 -16.44 7.16
C LEU A 265 18.48 -17.76 7.54
N VAL A 266 19.05 -18.88 7.14
CA VAL A 266 18.54 -20.23 7.43
C VAL A 266 19.56 -20.98 8.28
N PRO A 267 19.23 -21.39 9.53
CA PRO A 267 20.11 -22.22 10.34
C PRO A 267 20.43 -23.55 9.63
N GLY A 268 21.70 -23.93 9.60
CA GLY A 268 22.15 -25.13 8.89
C GLY A 268 22.08 -25.08 7.36
N GLY A 269 21.71 -23.93 6.81
CA GLY A 269 21.62 -23.74 5.37
C GLY A 269 23.00 -23.66 4.68
N ARG A 270 22.99 -23.78 3.35
CA ARG A 270 24.17 -23.65 2.50
C ARG A 270 24.50 -22.18 2.22
N LEU A 271 25.76 -21.80 2.43
CA LEU A 271 26.21 -20.43 2.15
C LEU A 271 26.39 -20.23 0.64
N HIS A 272 25.72 -19.21 0.08
CA HIS A 272 25.94 -18.80 -1.30
C HIS A 272 27.34 -18.20 -1.48
N PRO A 273 28.16 -18.70 -2.42
CA PRO A 273 29.61 -18.33 -2.51
C PRO A 273 29.81 -16.85 -2.83
N VAL A 274 29.01 -16.27 -3.70
CA VAL A 274 29.11 -14.87 -4.14
C VAL A 274 28.41 -13.92 -3.16
N TRP A 275 27.15 -14.17 -2.89
CA TRP A 275 26.29 -13.22 -2.15
C TRP A 275 26.40 -13.37 -0.63
N GLN A 276 27.13 -14.38 -0.13
CA GLN A 276 27.45 -14.56 1.29
C GLN A 276 26.20 -14.53 2.20
N ILE A 277 25.12 -15.19 1.78
CA ILE A 277 23.89 -15.43 2.52
C ILE A 277 23.60 -16.93 2.55
N THR A 278 23.03 -17.45 3.67
CA THR A 278 22.62 -18.86 3.75
C THR A 278 21.24 -19.08 3.17
N LEU A 279 21.10 -20.08 2.32
CA LEU A 279 19.87 -20.57 1.72
C LEU A 279 19.58 -21.98 2.24
N PRO A 280 18.31 -22.49 2.14
CA PRO A 280 18.02 -23.89 2.44
C PRO A 280 18.93 -24.83 1.64
N GLY A 281 19.42 -25.90 2.28
CA GLY A 281 20.36 -26.80 1.65
C GLY A 281 19.77 -27.60 0.48
N ASP A 282 18.45 -27.86 0.54
CA ASP A 282 17.64 -28.58 -0.43
C ASP A 282 16.95 -27.69 -1.48
N LEU A 283 17.24 -26.39 -1.47
CA LEU A 283 16.64 -25.45 -2.44
C LEU A 283 16.89 -25.87 -3.89
N ASP A 284 18.05 -26.47 -4.16
CA ASP A 284 18.42 -26.92 -5.50
C ASP A 284 17.70 -28.21 -5.94
N GLU A 285 17.17 -28.99 -5.00
CA GLU A 285 16.43 -30.23 -5.28
C GLU A 285 14.97 -29.96 -5.74
N GLN A 286 14.47 -28.77 -5.55
CA GLN A 286 13.10 -28.39 -5.89
C GLN A 286 12.93 -27.86 -7.33
N LEU A 287 13.96 -27.90 -8.15
CA LEU A 287 13.94 -27.50 -9.57
C LEU A 287 13.50 -28.62 -10.54
N VAL A 288 12.96 -29.72 -10.04
CA VAL A 288 12.52 -30.86 -10.87
C VAL A 288 11.04 -30.80 -11.15
#